data_9c7953dbca37042bfa682e9c116f1241
#
_entry.id   9c7953dbca37042bfa682e9c116f1241
#
_cell.length_a   1.000
_cell.length_b   1.000
_cell.length_c   1.000
_cell.angle_alpha   90.00
_cell.angle_beta   90.00
_cell.angle_gamma   90.00
#
_symmetry.space_group_name_H-M   'P 1'
#
loop_
_entity.id
_entity.type
_entity.pdbx_description
1 polymer ?
#
loop_
_entity_poly.entity_id
_entity_poly.type
_entity_poly.pdbx_seq_one_letter_code
_entity_poly.pdbx_strand_id
1 'polypeptide(L)'
;VAPATSAFFRALYALPVLYLLWRLHRGRDRRRPAERRLAFLAGVFLGLDLAVWHRSIELIGAGLATVLGNTQVLFVGLASWLLLRERPPRAALVSAPVVFAGVVLIAGLKDPRAYGEDPTGGVLFGLLTGISYTAFLLVLRRANPRRAAAVGPLYDATAGAALALFVLALPDPSFDPWPSWPAHGWLLALALGSQVGGWLLITHALPRLPALEISVLLLLQPMATVLWGFLLFAEHLSPLQWSGVALVLAGVGWTSLAGARRRPAG
;
A
#
# COMPACT_ATOMS: atom_id res chain seq x y z
N VAL A 1 -2.79 10.94 -17.32
CA VAL A 1 -3.89 9.99 -17.02
C VAL A 1 -4.38 10.29 -15.63
N ALA A 2 -5.71 10.46 -15.46
CA ALA A 2 -6.29 10.73 -14.15
C ALA A 2 -6.03 9.59 -13.14
N PRO A 3 -5.94 9.90 -11.84
CA PRO A 3 -5.67 8.90 -10.80
C PRO A 3 -6.68 7.76 -10.76
N ALA A 4 -7.98 8.07 -10.90
CA ALA A 4 -9.03 7.05 -10.93
C ALA A 4 -8.85 6.09 -12.10
N THR A 5 -8.53 6.61 -13.29
CA THR A 5 -8.22 5.82 -14.50
C THR A 5 -6.97 4.94 -14.26
N SER A 6 -5.90 5.53 -13.72
CA SER A 6 -4.66 4.81 -13.46
C SER A 6 -4.85 3.66 -12.45
N ALA A 7 -5.54 3.93 -11.35
CA ALA A 7 -5.83 2.93 -10.32
C ALA A 7 -6.67 1.77 -10.88
N PHE A 8 -7.73 2.07 -11.63
CA PHE A 8 -8.60 1.06 -12.23
C PHE A 8 -7.85 0.19 -13.24
N PHE A 9 -7.21 0.78 -14.25
CA PHE A 9 -6.54 0.03 -15.30
C PHE A 9 -5.33 -0.77 -14.80
N ARG A 10 -4.63 -0.29 -13.77
CA ARG A 10 -3.60 -1.06 -13.07
C ARG A 10 -4.12 -2.41 -12.58
N ALA A 11 -5.30 -2.43 -11.98
CA ALA A 11 -5.93 -3.67 -11.51
C ALA A 11 -6.51 -4.48 -12.67
N LEU A 12 -7.23 -3.83 -13.60
CA LEU A 12 -7.90 -4.50 -14.71
C LEU A 12 -6.93 -5.25 -15.61
N TYR A 13 -5.82 -4.62 -16.03
CA TYR A 13 -4.84 -5.24 -16.94
C TYR A 13 -4.01 -6.35 -16.27
N ALA A 14 -3.93 -6.36 -14.95
CA ALA A 14 -3.30 -7.46 -14.24
C ALA A 14 -4.16 -8.74 -14.22
N LEU A 15 -5.50 -8.63 -14.32
CA LEU A 15 -6.42 -9.77 -14.19
C LEU A 15 -6.20 -10.88 -15.21
N PRO A 16 -6.07 -10.62 -16.53
CA PRO A 16 -5.86 -11.69 -17.51
C PRO A 16 -4.60 -12.50 -17.20
N VAL A 17 -3.51 -11.82 -16.84
CA VAL A 17 -2.23 -12.46 -16.52
C VAL A 17 -2.32 -13.28 -15.24
N LEU A 18 -2.89 -12.69 -14.18
CA LEU A 18 -3.09 -13.39 -12.90
C LEU A 18 -4.06 -14.58 -13.06
N TYR A 19 -5.11 -14.44 -13.88
CA TYR A 19 -6.01 -15.53 -14.19
C TYR A 19 -5.30 -16.69 -14.90
N LEU A 20 -4.47 -16.40 -15.92
CA LEU A 20 -3.69 -17.40 -16.62
C LEU A 20 -2.73 -18.11 -15.66
N LEU A 21 -1.99 -17.35 -14.87
CA LEU A 21 -1.07 -17.91 -13.87
C LEU A 21 -1.82 -18.76 -12.83
N TRP A 22 -2.99 -18.29 -12.36
CA TRP A 22 -3.82 -19.08 -11.46
C TRP A 22 -4.31 -20.38 -12.12
N ARG A 23 -4.75 -20.32 -13.37
CA ARG A 23 -5.18 -21.52 -14.12
C ARG A 23 -4.08 -22.55 -14.26
N LEU A 24 -2.86 -22.11 -14.58
CA LEU A 24 -1.69 -22.99 -14.69
C LEU A 24 -1.32 -23.65 -13.35
N HIS A 25 -1.61 -23.00 -12.24
CA HIS A 25 -1.31 -23.48 -10.88
C HIS A 25 -2.56 -23.96 -10.13
N ARG A 26 -3.71 -24.11 -10.81
CA ARG A 26 -5.01 -24.40 -10.17
C ARG A 26 -5.00 -25.65 -9.29
N GLY A 27 -4.26 -26.69 -9.65
CA GLY A 27 -4.13 -27.91 -8.86
C GLY A 27 -3.47 -27.70 -7.48
N ARG A 28 -2.78 -26.58 -7.28
CA ARG A 28 -2.16 -26.20 -5.99
C ARG A 28 -3.07 -25.31 -5.14
N ASP A 29 -4.14 -24.74 -5.70
CA ASP A 29 -5.09 -23.88 -4.99
C ASP A 29 -6.17 -24.74 -4.32
N ARG A 30 -5.98 -25.03 -3.04
CA ARG A 30 -6.89 -25.83 -2.20
C ARG A 30 -7.79 -24.97 -1.31
N ARG A 31 -7.97 -23.67 -1.63
CA ARG A 31 -8.79 -22.77 -0.84
C ARG A 31 -10.27 -23.08 -0.99
N ARG A 32 -10.99 -22.94 0.15
CA ARG A 32 -12.44 -23.07 0.19
C ARG A 32 -13.12 -21.87 -0.49
N PRO A 33 -14.38 -22.01 -0.96
CA PRO A 33 -15.13 -20.87 -1.53
C PRO A 33 -15.21 -19.66 -0.59
N ALA A 34 -15.34 -19.88 0.71
CA ALA A 34 -15.35 -18.80 1.71
C ALA A 34 -14.00 -18.04 1.79
N GLU A 35 -12.88 -18.77 1.70
CA GLU A 35 -11.54 -18.17 1.69
C GLU A 35 -11.32 -17.33 0.42
N ARG A 36 -11.86 -17.77 -0.72
CA ARG A 36 -11.82 -17.01 -1.98
C ARG A 36 -12.67 -15.74 -1.91
N ARG A 37 -13.89 -15.82 -1.31
CA ARG A 37 -14.73 -14.63 -1.08
C ARG A 37 -14.06 -13.64 -0.15
N LEU A 38 -13.37 -14.12 0.90
CA LEU A 38 -12.58 -13.26 1.77
C LEU A 38 -11.39 -12.61 1.06
N ALA A 39 -10.71 -13.34 0.16
CA ALA A 39 -9.64 -12.75 -0.66
C ALA A 39 -10.18 -11.66 -1.59
N PHE A 40 -11.34 -11.89 -2.20
CA PHE A 40 -12.03 -10.88 -3.00
C PHE A 40 -12.42 -9.64 -2.16
N LEU A 41 -12.97 -9.85 -0.95
CA LEU A 41 -13.28 -8.76 -0.03
C LEU A 41 -12.01 -8.00 0.41
N ALA A 42 -10.91 -8.69 0.65
CA ALA A 42 -9.62 -8.04 0.88
C ALA A 42 -9.24 -7.14 -0.30
N GLY A 43 -9.52 -7.59 -1.52
CA GLY A 43 -9.32 -6.78 -2.72
C GLY A 43 -10.15 -5.50 -2.74
N VAL A 44 -11.37 -5.50 -2.22
CA VAL A 44 -12.16 -4.26 -2.09
C VAL A 44 -11.43 -3.23 -1.22
N PHE A 45 -10.83 -3.66 -0.10
CA PHE A 45 -10.01 -2.76 0.72
C PHE A 45 -8.73 -2.32 0.02
N LEU A 46 -8.12 -3.17 -0.81
CA LEU A 46 -6.99 -2.79 -1.66
C LEU A 46 -7.41 -1.76 -2.73
N GLY A 47 -8.61 -1.89 -3.29
CA GLY A 47 -9.15 -0.91 -4.22
C GLY A 47 -9.38 0.45 -3.55
N LEU A 48 -9.95 0.45 -2.35
CA LEU A 48 -10.11 1.68 -1.55
C LEU A 48 -8.74 2.29 -1.22
N ASP A 49 -7.78 1.49 -0.78
CA ASP A 49 -6.39 1.90 -0.53
C ASP A 49 -5.79 2.61 -1.74
N LEU A 50 -5.86 1.99 -2.91
CA LEU A 50 -5.33 2.57 -4.14
C LEU A 50 -6.03 3.88 -4.53
N ALA A 51 -7.35 3.97 -4.37
CA ALA A 51 -8.10 5.18 -4.68
C ALA A 51 -7.67 6.36 -3.79
N VAL A 52 -7.64 6.14 -2.46
CA VAL A 52 -7.24 7.21 -1.52
C VAL A 52 -5.74 7.53 -1.61
N TRP A 53 -4.89 6.53 -1.92
CA TRP A 53 -3.46 6.75 -2.13
C TRP A 53 -3.20 7.63 -3.37
N HIS A 54 -3.87 7.37 -4.49
CA HIS A 54 -3.73 8.22 -5.68
C HIS A 54 -4.24 9.64 -5.43
N ARG A 55 -5.31 9.79 -4.63
CA ARG A 55 -5.77 11.12 -4.22
C ARG A 55 -4.77 11.84 -3.34
N SER A 56 -4.11 11.12 -2.42
CA SER A 56 -3.01 11.68 -1.64
C SER A 56 -1.85 12.14 -2.53
N ILE A 57 -1.48 11.34 -3.55
CA ILE A 57 -0.43 11.70 -4.50
C ILE A 57 -0.74 13.00 -5.24
N GLU A 58 -1.97 13.19 -5.68
CA GLU A 58 -2.38 14.46 -6.34
C GLU A 58 -2.15 15.68 -5.43
N LEU A 59 -2.47 15.53 -4.16
CA LEU A 59 -2.45 16.65 -3.22
C LEU A 59 -1.06 16.97 -2.66
N ILE A 60 -0.22 15.95 -2.45
CA ILE A 60 1.08 16.11 -1.75
C ILE A 60 2.26 15.40 -2.41
N GLY A 61 2.09 14.88 -3.62
CA GLY A 61 3.14 14.16 -4.35
C GLY A 61 3.33 12.71 -3.90
N ALA A 62 4.03 11.95 -4.75
CA ALA A 62 4.21 10.52 -4.56
C ALA A 62 5.09 10.17 -3.36
N GLY A 63 6.10 11.00 -3.10
CA GLY A 63 7.02 10.82 -1.98
C GLY A 63 6.30 10.84 -0.64
N LEU A 64 5.61 11.96 -0.32
CA LEU A 64 4.90 12.11 0.95
C LEU A 64 3.75 11.13 1.10
N ALA A 65 2.94 10.92 0.06
CA ALA A 65 1.83 9.97 0.08
C ALA A 65 2.30 8.53 0.42
N THR A 66 3.45 8.11 -0.13
CA THR A 66 4.00 6.78 0.16
C THR A 66 4.57 6.67 1.59
N VAL A 67 5.21 7.73 2.09
CA VAL A 67 5.68 7.78 3.50
C VAL A 67 4.49 7.64 4.46
N LEU A 68 3.40 8.37 4.20
CA LEU A 68 2.19 8.33 5.04
C LEU A 68 1.49 6.96 4.96
N GLY A 69 1.40 6.35 3.78
CA GLY A 69 0.87 5.00 3.60
C GLY A 69 1.61 3.97 4.47
N ASN A 70 2.92 4.13 4.67
CA ASN A 70 3.72 3.25 5.52
C ASN A 70 3.39 3.35 7.03
N THR A 71 2.62 4.34 7.47
CA THR A 71 2.06 4.38 8.84
C THR A 71 1.14 3.19 9.13
N GLN A 72 0.72 2.43 8.12
CA GLN A 72 0.03 1.15 8.25
C GLN A 72 0.65 0.21 9.30
N VAL A 73 1.97 0.25 9.49
CA VAL A 73 2.66 -0.58 10.50
C VAL A 73 2.08 -0.35 11.89
N LEU A 74 1.74 0.90 12.23
CA LEU A 74 1.09 1.26 13.49
C LEU A 74 -0.37 0.83 13.52
N PHE A 75 -1.10 1.02 12.42
CA PHE A 75 -2.50 0.62 12.31
C PHE A 75 -2.66 -0.91 12.38
N VAL A 76 -1.75 -1.69 11.76
CA VAL A 76 -1.72 -3.15 11.91
C VAL A 76 -1.51 -3.54 13.37
N GLY A 77 -0.57 -2.90 14.07
CA GLY A 77 -0.33 -3.13 15.50
C GLY A 77 -1.57 -2.83 16.35
N LEU A 78 -2.22 -1.69 16.12
CA LEU A 78 -3.43 -1.27 16.82
C LEU A 78 -4.61 -2.22 16.53
N ALA A 79 -4.84 -2.54 15.25
CA ALA A 79 -5.93 -3.43 14.86
C ALA A 79 -5.73 -4.86 15.39
N SER A 80 -4.49 -5.36 15.41
CA SER A 80 -4.17 -6.65 16.03
C SER A 80 -4.48 -6.64 17.54
N TRP A 81 -4.20 -5.54 18.22
CA TRP A 81 -4.55 -5.39 19.62
C TRP A 81 -6.07 -5.38 19.86
N LEU A 82 -6.80 -4.56 19.12
CA LEU A 82 -8.24 -4.38 19.30
C LEU A 82 -9.05 -5.62 18.87
N LEU A 83 -8.70 -6.21 17.72
CA LEU A 83 -9.49 -7.28 17.11
C LEU A 83 -9.02 -8.69 17.49
N LEU A 84 -7.72 -8.87 17.69
CA LEU A 84 -7.11 -10.16 17.98
C LEU A 84 -6.67 -10.26 19.45
N ARG A 85 -6.81 -9.20 20.24
CA ARG A 85 -6.34 -9.08 21.63
C ARG A 85 -4.83 -9.35 21.80
N GLU A 86 -4.07 -9.22 20.72
CA GLU A 86 -2.61 -9.30 20.73
C GLU A 86 -2.05 -8.00 21.29
N ARG A 87 -1.28 -8.05 22.38
CA ARG A 87 -0.68 -6.83 22.96
C ARG A 87 0.28 -6.19 21.95
N PRO A 88 0.15 -4.86 21.69
CA PRO A 88 1.06 -4.17 20.78
C PRO A 88 2.50 -4.26 21.31
N PRO A 89 3.47 -4.42 20.43
CA PRO A 89 4.87 -4.41 20.84
C PRO A 89 5.22 -3.04 21.46
N ARG A 90 6.03 -3.03 22.52
CA ARG A 90 6.47 -1.78 23.17
C ARG A 90 7.07 -0.78 22.19
N ALA A 91 7.74 -1.27 21.16
CA ALA A 91 8.29 -0.44 20.09
C ALA A 91 7.20 0.36 19.35
N ALA A 92 6.04 -0.22 19.07
CA ALA A 92 4.93 0.48 18.42
C ALA A 92 4.36 1.58 19.32
N LEU A 93 4.26 1.33 20.63
CA LEU A 93 3.79 2.33 21.60
C LEU A 93 4.76 3.54 21.72
N VAL A 94 6.07 3.27 21.68
CA VAL A 94 7.10 4.30 21.74
C VAL A 94 7.19 5.08 20.43
N SER A 95 7.06 4.40 19.29
CA SER A 95 7.15 5.06 17.97
C SER A 95 5.89 5.83 17.59
N ALA A 96 4.72 5.47 18.11
CA ALA A 96 3.46 6.13 17.73
C ALA A 96 3.49 7.67 17.89
N PRO A 97 3.93 8.24 19.02
CA PRO A 97 4.02 9.70 19.16
C PRO A 97 5.05 10.32 18.21
N VAL A 98 6.17 9.62 17.92
CA VAL A 98 7.20 10.09 16.97
C VAL A 98 6.63 10.15 15.55
N VAL A 99 5.94 9.07 15.13
CA VAL A 99 5.27 9.03 13.82
C VAL A 99 4.18 10.10 13.73
N PHE A 100 3.38 10.27 14.78
CA PHE A 100 2.35 11.31 14.82
C PHE A 100 2.93 12.71 14.67
N ALA A 101 4.01 13.02 15.39
CA ALA A 101 4.74 14.29 15.23
C ALA A 101 5.24 14.46 13.79
N GLY A 102 5.80 13.41 13.18
CA GLY A 102 6.22 13.43 11.78
C GLY A 102 5.06 13.70 10.81
N VAL A 103 3.90 13.08 11.03
CA VAL A 103 2.68 13.32 10.22
C VAL A 103 2.23 14.79 10.32
N VAL A 104 2.26 15.38 11.50
CA VAL A 104 1.92 16.81 11.72
C VAL A 104 2.88 17.74 10.98
N LEU A 105 4.18 17.41 10.97
CA LEU A 105 5.17 18.20 10.21
C LEU A 105 4.97 18.05 8.68
N ILE A 106 4.63 16.84 8.20
CA ILE A 106 4.30 16.62 6.78
C ILE A 106 3.06 17.40 6.36
N ALA A 107 2.06 17.50 7.25
CA ALA A 107 0.86 18.28 6.98
C ALA A 107 1.15 19.77 6.75
N GLY A 108 2.35 20.24 7.12
CA GLY A 108 2.79 21.61 6.86
C GLY A 108 1.89 22.67 7.47
N LEU A 109 1.25 22.38 8.61
CA LEU A 109 0.35 23.33 9.28
C LEU A 109 1.06 24.66 9.53
N LYS A 110 0.56 25.73 8.91
CA LYS A 110 1.13 27.10 8.96
C LYS A 110 2.52 27.26 8.29
N ASP A 111 3.00 26.27 7.52
CA ASP A 111 4.22 26.45 6.70
C ASP A 111 3.85 26.90 5.27
N PRO A 112 4.08 28.17 4.91
CA PRO A 112 3.74 28.68 3.58
C PRO A 112 4.62 28.06 2.45
N ARG A 113 5.64 27.30 2.81
CA ARG A 113 6.55 26.62 1.88
C ARG A 113 6.26 25.12 1.79
N ALA A 114 5.20 24.63 2.47
CA ALA A 114 4.85 23.22 2.39
C ALA A 114 4.54 22.83 0.95
N TYR A 115 5.17 21.75 0.49
CA TYR A 115 4.91 21.18 -0.83
C TYR A 115 3.54 20.51 -0.86
N GLY A 116 2.82 20.71 -1.96
CA GLY A 116 1.49 20.18 -2.20
C GLY A 116 0.41 21.25 -2.33
N GLU A 117 -0.62 20.96 -3.10
CA GLU A 117 -1.77 21.87 -3.28
C GLU A 117 -2.63 21.96 -2.01
N ASP A 118 -2.83 20.82 -1.34
CA ASP A 118 -3.51 20.72 -0.05
C ASP A 118 -2.79 19.71 0.86
N PRO A 119 -1.74 20.17 1.59
CA PRO A 119 -0.96 19.27 2.45
C PRO A 119 -1.80 18.59 3.54
N THR A 120 -2.80 19.29 4.09
CA THR A 120 -3.67 18.71 5.13
C THR A 120 -4.59 17.63 4.58
N GLY A 121 -5.27 17.91 3.48
CA GLY A 121 -6.12 16.93 2.80
C GLY A 121 -5.31 15.73 2.32
N GLY A 122 -4.13 15.98 1.74
CA GLY A 122 -3.21 14.93 1.31
C GLY A 122 -2.76 14.01 2.43
N VAL A 123 -2.49 14.55 3.62
CA VAL A 123 -2.16 13.75 4.82
C VAL A 123 -3.35 12.92 5.28
N LEU A 124 -4.56 13.46 5.28
CA LEU A 124 -5.76 12.69 5.63
C LEU A 124 -5.96 11.49 4.69
N PHE A 125 -5.83 11.69 3.39
CA PHE A 125 -5.90 10.60 2.41
C PHE A 125 -4.74 9.61 2.57
N GLY A 126 -3.52 10.07 2.87
CA GLY A 126 -2.38 9.22 3.16
C GLY A 126 -2.56 8.33 4.39
N LEU A 127 -3.18 8.85 5.45
CA LEU A 127 -3.53 8.06 6.64
C LEU A 127 -4.66 7.05 6.34
N LEU A 128 -5.68 7.45 5.55
CA LEU A 128 -6.72 6.54 5.09
C LEU A 128 -6.15 5.40 4.25
N THR A 129 -5.10 5.65 3.45
CA THR A 129 -4.31 4.62 2.78
C THR A 129 -3.78 3.60 3.79
N GLY A 130 -3.09 4.05 4.84
CA GLY A 130 -2.57 3.15 5.89
C GLY A 130 -3.65 2.31 6.56
N ILE A 131 -4.83 2.87 6.81
CA ILE A 131 -5.98 2.17 7.42
C ILE A 131 -6.55 1.13 6.44
N SER A 132 -6.79 1.52 5.20
CA SER A 132 -7.38 0.65 4.16
C SER A 132 -6.45 -0.52 3.84
N TYR A 133 -5.15 -0.26 3.74
CA TYR A 133 -4.15 -1.30 3.55
C TYR A 133 -4.05 -2.24 4.75
N THR A 134 -4.22 -1.74 5.96
CA THR A 134 -4.31 -2.57 7.17
C THR A 134 -5.50 -3.53 7.09
N ALA A 135 -6.68 -3.04 6.71
CA ALA A 135 -7.86 -3.87 6.52
C ALA A 135 -7.62 -4.94 5.44
N PHE A 136 -7.03 -4.55 4.30
CA PHE A 136 -6.61 -5.48 3.24
C PHE A 136 -5.72 -6.60 3.78
N LEU A 137 -4.64 -6.26 4.49
CA LEU A 137 -3.69 -7.24 5.02
C LEU A 137 -4.33 -8.22 6.01
N LEU A 138 -5.15 -7.72 6.93
CA LEU A 138 -5.80 -8.55 7.96
C LEU A 138 -6.83 -9.51 7.35
N VAL A 139 -7.63 -9.04 6.39
CA VAL A 139 -8.62 -9.87 5.70
C VAL A 139 -7.93 -10.88 4.78
N LEU A 140 -6.90 -10.47 4.03
CA LEU A 140 -6.13 -11.36 3.16
C LEU A 140 -5.40 -12.46 3.95
N ARG A 141 -4.88 -12.12 5.14
CA ARG A 141 -4.27 -13.12 6.05
C ARG A 141 -5.28 -14.20 6.45
N ARG A 142 -6.53 -13.82 6.73
CA ARG A 142 -7.61 -14.79 7.01
C ARG A 142 -8.03 -15.60 5.79
N ALA A 143 -7.96 -14.99 4.62
CA ALA A 143 -8.30 -15.64 3.35
C ALA A 143 -7.28 -16.68 2.89
N ASN A 144 -6.05 -16.67 3.43
CA ASN A 144 -4.99 -17.61 3.07
C ASN A 144 -4.30 -18.21 4.32
N PRO A 145 -5.03 -18.97 5.15
CA PRO A 145 -4.50 -19.46 6.43
C PRO A 145 -3.34 -20.44 6.25
N ARG A 146 -3.30 -21.18 5.14
CA ARG A 146 -2.27 -22.20 4.85
C ARG A 146 -1.08 -21.68 4.09
N ARG A 147 -1.08 -20.41 3.65
CA ARG A 147 -0.01 -19.76 2.86
C ARG A 147 0.48 -20.59 1.66
N ALA A 148 -0.37 -21.50 1.15
CA ALA A 148 0.04 -22.55 0.22
C ALA A 148 0.23 -22.07 -1.22
N ALA A 149 -0.44 -21.00 -1.66
CA ALA A 149 -0.35 -20.47 -3.00
C ALA A 149 -0.50 -18.95 -3.01
N ALA A 150 0.44 -18.25 -3.62
CA ALA A 150 0.42 -16.79 -3.70
C ALA A 150 -0.52 -16.27 -4.80
N VAL A 151 -0.56 -16.96 -5.94
CA VAL A 151 -1.25 -16.51 -7.16
C VAL A 151 -2.76 -16.45 -6.99
N GLY A 152 -3.38 -17.47 -6.38
CA GLY A 152 -4.82 -17.52 -6.22
C GLY A 152 -5.40 -16.39 -5.35
N PRO A 153 -4.89 -16.16 -4.12
CA PRO A 153 -5.29 -15.03 -3.30
C PRO A 153 -5.05 -13.68 -3.97
N LEU A 154 -3.94 -13.53 -4.70
CA LEU A 154 -3.62 -12.31 -5.44
C LEU A 154 -4.61 -12.06 -6.58
N TYR A 155 -4.99 -13.11 -7.33
CA TYR A 155 -5.99 -13.01 -8.39
C TYR A 155 -7.35 -12.56 -7.82
N ASP A 156 -7.88 -13.26 -6.80
CA ASP A 156 -9.17 -12.92 -6.20
C ASP A 156 -9.15 -11.50 -5.58
N ALA A 157 -8.06 -11.10 -4.92
CA ALA A 157 -7.92 -9.76 -4.37
C ALA A 157 -7.82 -8.70 -5.49
N THR A 158 -7.07 -8.94 -6.57
CA THR A 158 -6.99 -8.00 -7.69
C THR A 158 -8.36 -7.85 -8.38
N ALA A 159 -9.15 -8.92 -8.46
CA ALA A 159 -10.52 -8.85 -8.99
C ALA A 159 -11.44 -7.99 -8.10
N GLY A 160 -11.35 -8.15 -6.78
CA GLY A 160 -12.08 -7.30 -5.83
C GLY A 160 -11.65 -5.83 -5.90
N ALA A 161 -10.33 -5.59 -6.04
CA ALA A 161 -9.80 -4.24 -6.21
C ALA A 161 -10.27 -3.59 -7.51
N ALA A 162 -10.24 -4.32 -8.64
CA ALA A 162 -10.71 -3.80 -9.92
C ALA A 162 -12.19 -3.40 -9.86
N LEU A 163 -13.04 -4.24 -9.23
CA LEU A 163 -14.46 -3.90 -9.06
C LEU A 163 -14.65 -2.66 -8.18
N ALA A 164 -13.97 -2.60 -7.04
CA ALA A 164 -14.06 -1.45 -6.14
C ALA A 164 -13.59 -0.17 -6.81
N LEU A 165 -12.46 -0.21 -7.51
CA LEU A 165 -11.92 0.93 -8.24
C LEU A 165 -12.84 1.38 -9.39
N PHE A 166 -13.46 0.44 -10.10
CA PHE A 166 -14.47 0.78 -11.10
C PHE A 166 -15.65 1.53 -10.50
N VAL A 167 -16.22 1.00 -9.40
CA VAL A 167 -17.37 1.64 -8.72
C VAL A 167 -16.98 3.03 -8.18
N LEU A 168 -15.79 3.16 -7.59
CA LEU A 168 -15.30 4.45 -7.07
C LEU A 168 -14.97 5.46 -8.19
N ALA A 169 -14.60 4.99 -9.37
CA ALA A 169 -14.28 5.84 -10.51
C ALA A 169 -15.54 6.38 -11.23
N LEU A 170 -16.67 5.66 -11.15
CA LEU A 170 -17.90 6.06 -11.87
C LEU A 170 -18.39 7.49 -11.60
N PRO A 171 -18.36 8.01 -10.35
CA PRO A 171 -18.76 9.38 -10.06
C PRO A 171 -17.67 10.42 -10.35
N ASP A 172 -16.45 10.01 -10.70
CA ASP A 172 -15.34 10.91 -10.94
C ASP A 172 -15.36 11.44 -12.38
N PRO A 173 -15.58 12.76 -12.59
CA PRO A 173 -15.62 13.33 -13.94
C PRO A 173 -14.32 13.18 -14.71
N SER A 174 -13.19 12.97 -14.02
CA SER A 174 -11.87 12.79 -14.64
C SER A 174 -11.61 11.34 -15.07
N PHE A 175 -12.50 10.41 -14.72
CA PHE A 175 -12.37 9.01 -15.10
C PHE A 175 -12.52 8.84 -16.61
N ASP A 176 -11.47 8.36 -17.27
CA ASP A 176 -11.46 8.04 -18.68
C ASP A 176 -11.54 6.53 -18.88
N PRO A 177 -12.70 5.99 -19.31
CA PRO A 177 -12.85 4.56 -19.58
C PRO A 177 -12.17 4.10 -20.88
N TRP A 178 -11.72 5.04 -21.73
CA TRP A 178 -11.09 4.79 -23.04
C TRP A 178 -9.81 5.61 -23.20
N PRO A 179 -8.78 5.41 -22.35
CA PRO A 179 -7.55 6.18 -22.45
C PRO A 179 -6.95 6.06 -23.84
N SER A 180 -6.40 7.16 -24.34
CA SER A 180 -5.70 7.17 -25.63
C SER A 180 -4.38 6.42 -25.56
N TRP A 181 -3.92 5.91 -26.67
CA TRP A 181 -2.53 5.50 -26.82
C TRP A 181 -1.62 6.77 -26.87
N PRO A 182 -0.50 6.87 -26.11
CA PRO A 182 0.29 5.82 -25.45
C PRO A 182 -0.06 5.54 -23.98
N ALA A 183 -1.11 6.15 -23.40
CA ALA A 183 -1.46 5.92 -21.98
C ALA A 183 -1.67 4.43 -21.66
N HIS A 184 -2.34 3.68 -22.56
CA HIS A 184 -2.51 2.23 -22.41
C HIS A 184 -1.17 1.48 -22.22
N GLY A 185 -0.11 1.90 -22.94
CA GLY A 185 1.23 1.30 -22.80
C GLY A 185 1.79 1.47 -21.39
N TRP A 186 1.70 2.68 -20.84
CA TRP A 186 2.15 2.96 -19.47
C TRP A 186 1.30 2.26 -18.40
N LEU A 187 -0.01 2.22 -18.60
CA LEU A 187 -0.93 1.52 -17.70
C LEU A 187 -0.67 0.00 -17.70
N LEU A 188 -0.38 -0.57 -18.87
CA LEU A 188 0.00 -1.97 -18.99
C LEU A 188 1.35 -2.25 -18.32
N ALA A 189 2.35 -1.40 -18.53
CA ALA A 189 3.65 -1.50 -17.87
C ALA A 189 3.50 -1.43 -16.34
N LEU A 190 2.67 -0.52 -15.83
CA LEU A 190 2.35 -0.41 -14.40
C LEU A 190 1.64 -1.68 -13.87
N ALA A 191 0.67 -2.22 -14.61
CA ALA A 191 -0.05 -3.42 -14.23
C ALA A 191 0.88 -4.64 -14.17
N LEU A 192 1.68 -4.86 -15.24
CA LEU A 192 2.56 -6.02 -15.32
C LEU A 192 3.77 -5.89 -14.38
N GLY A 193 4.39 -4.73 -14.30
CA GLY A 193 5.55 -4.49 -13.45
C GLY A 193 5.17 -4.50 -11.96
N SER A 194 4.26 -3.64 -11.56
CA SER A 194 3.92 -3.42 -10.15
C SER A 194 2.88 -4.43 -9.64
N GLN A 195 1.72 -4.52 -10.29
CA GLN A 195 0.61 -5.31 -9.76
C GLN A 195 0.81 -6.83 -9.95
N VAL A 196 1.45 -7.27 -11.02
CA VAL A 196 1.76 -8.68 -11.22
C VAL A 196 3.17 -9.00 -10.71
N GLY A 197 4.21 -8.42 -11.33
CA GLY A 197 5.60 -8.76 -11.04
C GLY A 197 6.00 -8.41 -9.62
N GLY A 198 5.73 -7.18 -9.17
CA GLY A 198 6.06 -6.73 -7.82
C GLY A 198 5.42 -7.60 -6.73
N TRP A 199 4.11 -7.85 -6.83
CA TRP A 199 3.40 -8.69 -5.85
C TRP A 199 3.84 -10.17 -5.90
N LEU A 200 4.13 -10.73 -7.08
CA LEU A 200 4.65 -12.09 -7.17
C LEU A 200 6.05 -12.21 -6.56
N LEU A 201 6.92 -11.23 -6.79
CA LEU A 201 8.24 -11.19 -6.17
C LEU A 201 8.15 -11.07 -4.64
N ILE A 202 7.31 -10.14 -4.14
CA ILE A 202 7.07 -9.98 -2.69
C ILE A 202 6.56 -11.28 -2.08
N THR A 203 5.51 -11.88 -2.65
CA THR A 203 4.93 -13.11 -2.12
C THR A 203 5.87 -14.31 -2.21
N HIS A 204 6.78 -14.33 -3.17
CA HIS A 204 7.80 -15.35 -3.30
C HIS A 204 8.97 -15.15 -2.30
N ALA A 205 9.43 -13.91 -2.13
CA ALA A 205 10.59 -13.59 -1.30
C ALA A 205 10.28 -13.62 0.22
N LEU A 206 9.11 -13.09 0.61
CA LEU A 206 8.72 -12.94 2.03
C LEU A 206 8.89 -14.20 2.89
N PRO A 207 8.51 -15.42 2.44
CA PRO A 207 8.68 -16.62 3.25
C PRO A 207 10.14 -17.11 3.37
N ARG A 208 11.05 -16.59 2.52
CA ARG A 208 12.42 -17.05 2.38
C ARG A 208 13.46 -16.16 3.08
N LEU A 209 13.07 -14.94 3.41
CA LEU A 209 13.95 -13.95 4.03
C LEU A 209 13.70 -13.88 5.54
N PRO A 210 14.76 -13.66 6.34
CA PRO A 210 14.62 -13.31 7.75
C PRO A 210 13.74 -12.07 7.93
N ALA A 211 12.94 -12.04 8.98
CA ALA A 211 11.99 -10.94 9.23
C ALA A 211 12.69 -9.57 9.35
N LEU A 212 13.93 -9.54 9.82
CA LEU A 212 14.73 -8.32 9.90
C LEU A 212 15.04 -7.76 8.51
N GLU A 213 15.49 -8.62 7.59
CA GLU A 213 15.81 -8.22 6.21
C GLU A 213 14.57 -7.73 5.47
N ILE A 214 13.43 -8.41 5.62
CA ILE A 214 12.15 -7.97 5.05
C ILE A 214 11.79 -6.58 5.54
N SER A 215 11.91 -6.31 6.84
CA SER A 215 11.57 -5.02 7.42
C SER A 215 12.44 -3.89 6.88
N VAL A 216 13.74 -4.15 6.67
CA VAL A 216 14.67 -3.18 6.05
C VAL A 216 14.33 -2.95 4.58
N LEU A 217 14.09 -4.03 3.82
CA LEU A 217 13.74 -3.94 2.40
C LEU A 217 12.45 -3.18 2.15
N LEU A 218 11.43 -3.38 3.00
CA LEU A 218 10.17 -2.65 2.88
C LEU A 218 10.32 -1.14 3.12
N LEU A 219 11.31 -0.71 3.91
CA LEU A 219 11.61 0.71 4.09
C LEU A 219 12.31 1.35 2.89
N LEU A 220 12.94 0.55 2.02
CA LEU A 220 13.52 1.09 0.77
C LEU A 220 12.46 1.69 -0.14
N GLN A 221 11.24 1.17 -0.13
CA GLN A 221 10.16 1.67 -0.98
C GLN A 221 9.84 3.15 -0.71
N PRO A 222 9.46 3.58 0.50
CA PRO A 222 9.17 5.00 0.74
C PRO A 222 10.40 5.89 0.57
N MET A 223 11.59 5.42 0.91
CA MET A 223 12.83 6.17 0.70
C MET A 223 13.11 6.39 -0.79
N ALA A 224 12.99 5.33 -1.61
CA ALA A 224 13.16 5.42 -3.05
C ALA A 224 12.08 6.33 -3.67
N THR A 225 10.84 6.25 -3.21
CA THR A 225 9.74 7.08 -3.75
C THR A 225 9.98 8.56 -3.46
N VAL A 226 10.43 8.93 -2.25
CA VAL A 226 10.80 10.33 -1.93
C VAL A 226 11.95 10.80 -2.81
N LEU A 227 12.98 9.97 -2.98
CA LEU A 227 14.12 10.29 -3.84
C LEU A 227 13.70 10.50 -5.31
N TRP A 228 12.90 9.59 -5.86
CA TRP A 228 12.41 9.71 -7.23
C TRP A 228 11.43 10.87 -7.40
N GLY A 229 10.58 11.16 -6.40
CA GLY A 229 9.71 12.32 -6.36
C GLY A 229 10.51 13.62 -6.52
N PHE A 230 11.58 13.75 -5.73
CA PHE A 230 12.49 14.89 -5.82
C PHE A 230 13.22 14.97 -7.18
N LEU A 231 13.79 13.86 -7.66
CA LEU A 231 14.63 13.85 -8.87
C LEU A 231 13.83 13.95 -10.17
N LEU A 232 12.66 13.30 -10.26
CA LEU A 232 11.90 13.17 -11.52
C LEU A 232 10.69 14.09 -11.61
N PHE A 233 10.08 14.44 -10.46
CA PHE A 233 8.83 15.18 -10.42
C PHE A 233 8.96 16.56 -9.78
N ALA A 234 10.19 16.98 -9.43
CA ALA A 234 10.47 18.27 -8.79
C ALA A 234 9.63 18.47 -7.49
N GLU A 235 9.42 17.42 -6.72
CA GLU A 235 8.75 17.47 -5.42
C GLU A 235 9.67 18.15 -4.40
N HIS A 236 9.62 19.49 -4.31
CA HIS A 236 10.47 20.27 -3.42
C HIS A 236 9.85 20.41 -2.04
N LEU A 237 10.11 19.42 -1.19
CA LEU A 237 9.63 19.39 0.19
C LEU A 237 10.22 20.55 1.02
N SER A 238 9.41 21.16 1.90
CA SER A 238 9.92 22.13 2.86
C SER A 238 10.83 21.46 3.91
N PRO A 239 11.69 22.23 4.61
CA PRO A 239 12.52 21.66 5.68
C PRO A 239 11.72 20.99 6.80
N LEU A 240 10.52 21.49 7.09
CA LEU A 240 9.62 20.86 8.08
C LEU A 240 9.08 19.52 7.55
N GLN A 241 8.69 19.46 6.29
CA GLN A 241 8.23 18.19 5.66
C GLN A 241 9.38 17.17 5.59
N TRP A 242 10.61 17.57 5.29
CA TRP A 242 11.78 16.68 5.36
C TRP A 242 11.99 16.11 6.77
N SER A 243 11.87 16.96 7.79
CA SER A 243 11.94 16.52 9.20
C SER A 243 10.81 15.55 9.54
N GLY A 244 9.60 15.79 9.04
CA GLY A 244 8.47 14.90 9.18
C GLY A 244 8.68 13.53 8.52
N VAL A 245 9.21 13.51 7.30
CA VAL A 245 9.59 12.27 6.59
C VAL A 245 10.59 11.47 7.43
N ALA A 246 11.65 12.12 7.94
CA ALA A 246 12.65 11.48 8.76
C ALA A 246 12.05 10.87 10.04
N LEU A 247 11.16 11.57 10.72
CA LEU A 247 10.50 11.06 11.93
C LEU A 247 9.58 9.87 11.63
N VAL A 248 8.76 9.94 10.56
CA VAL A 248 7.88 8.83 10.17
C VAL A 248 8.72 7.60 9.82
N LEU A 249 9.73 7.75 8.96
CA LEU A 249 10.59 6.64 8.56
C LEU A 249 11.36 6.03 9.74
N ALA A 250 11.87 6.86 10.65
CA ALA A 250 12.55 6.39 11.86
C ALA A 250 11.60 5.62 12.78
N GLY A 251 10.39 6.13 13.03
CA GLY A 251 9.40 5.49 13.89
C GLY A 251 8.85 4.18 13.30
N VAL A 252 8.53 4.17 12.01
CA VAL A 252 8.09 2.95 11.29
C VAL A 252 9.22 1.93 11.26
N GLY A 253 10.45 2.35 10.93
CA GLY A 253 11.63 1.50 10.91
C GLY A 253 11.92 0.87 12.26
N TRP A 254 11.90 1.66 13.34
CA TRP A 254 12.08 1.16 14.70
C TRP A 254 11.05 0.09 15.06
N THR A 255 9.76 0.34 14.76
CA THR A 255 8.68 -0.61 15.02
C THR A 255 8.89 -1.92 14.26
N SER A 256 9.25 -1.82 12.98
CA SER A 256 9.48 -2.97 12.10
C SER A 256 10.68 -3.81 12.57
N LEU A 257 11.82 -3.18 12.87
CA LEU A 257 13.02 -3.84 13.33
C LEU A 257 12.85 -4.51 14.72
N ALA A 258 12.18 -3.83 15.64
CA ALA A 258 11.90 -4.37 16.97
C ALA A 258 10.91 -5.56 16.91
N GLY A 259 9.96 -5.53 15.99
CA GLY A 259 9.04 -6.65 15.71
C GLY A 259 9.77 -7.86 15.14
N ALA A 260 10.73 -7.64 14.25
CA ALA A 260 11.54 -8.69 13.64
C ALA A 260 12.42 -9.45 14.64
N ARG A 261 13.04 -8.72 15.59
CA ARG A 261 13.90 -9.31 16.64
C ARG A 261 13.16 -10.22 17.63
N ARG A 262 11.82 -10.12 17.73
CA ARG A 262 11.00 -10.91 18.67
C ARG A 262 10.46 -12.22 18.09
N ARG A 263 10.61 -12.45 16.79
CA ARG A 263 10.25 -13.73 16.18
C ARG A 263 11.46 -14.63 16.26
N PRO A 264 11.44 -15.73 17.07
CA PRO A 264 12.51 -16.72 17.03
C PRO A 264 12.62 -17.23 15.59
N ALA A 265 13.87 -17.43 15.15
CA ALA A 265 14.13 -18.15 13.91
C ALA A 265 13.55 -19.55 14.06
N GLY A 266 12.44 -19.81 13.39
CA GLY A 266 11.75 -21.09 13.31
C GLY A 266 12.13 -21.81 12.04
#